data_72d4ec7b4ef4fd4e2dec06d065ddafc9
#
_entry.id   72d4ec7b4ef4fd4e2dec06d065ddafc9
#
_cell.length_a   1.000
_cell.length_b   1.000
_cell.length_c   1.000
_cell.angle_alpha   90.00
_cell.angle_beta   90.00
_cell.angle_gamma   90.00
#
_symmetry.space_group_name_H-M   'P 1'
#
loop_
_entity.id
_entity.type
_entity.pdbx_description
1 polymer ?
#
loop_
_entity_poly.entity_id
_entity_poly.type
_entity_poly.pdbx_seq_one_letter_code
_entity_poly.pdbx_strand_id
1 'polypeptide(L)'
;MKRRLSQALLLASVVFWNHPGYSEEKVRIGISAVSLGFLPTVVAERKGFYSKYGLASEHVLVPCAIATNAILSEDLDYNVCTGPGVAGAIKGLPIKLVMTTQDKLGYLLLVKPNVQKITDLRGKTIGISTFGSQLYLTSTTLFRQAGLEPGKDINLLPGGDNNARLAAMEAGKVDAVFVSSPSDIFGVKRGYKVLLWSRDHIPLTQNTLVVTDKKLKQAPDQVKRTIKGSIEGLKFIREHQEESIAIAAKWLRLDLPTARAAFENYLPCYSADGSLPDQALKDLVQYELDRGNLKKEIPLSQVASRELLQQAQKELNPK
;
A
#
# COMPACT_ATOMS: atom_id res chain seq x y z
N MET A 1 -63.17 -32.50 -49.93
CA MET A 1 -62.94 -31.91 -48.64
C MET A 1 -61.42 -31.78 -48.46
N LYS A 2 -60.87 -30.59 -48.68
CA LYS A 2 -59.39 -30.30 -48.52
C LYS A 2 -59.28 -29.28 -47.37
N ARG A 3 -58.72 -29.74 -46.21
CA ARG A 3 -58.36 -28.91 -45.07
C ARG A 3 -56.99 -28.21 -45.38
N ARG A 4 -57.00 -26.89 -45.40
CA ARG A 4 -55.79 -26.05 -45.43
C ARG A 4 -55.34 -25.83 -43.98
N LEU A 5 -54.14 -26.29 -43.62
CA LEU A 5 -53.46 -25.87 -42.38
C LEU A 5 -52.72 -24.55 -42.67
N SER A 6 -53.11 -23.51 -41.96
CA SER A 6 -52.37 -22.26 -41.91
C SER A 6 -51.27 -22.38 -40.84
N GLN A 7 -49.99 -22.34 -41.25
CA GLN A 7 -48.85 -22.17 -40.35
C GLN A 7 -48.67 -20.68 -40.07
N ALA A 8 -48.89 -20.29 -38.83
CA ALA A 8 -48.52 -18.97 -38.34
C ALA A 8 -47.05 -18.98 -37.92
N LEU A 9 -46.20 -18.27 -38.66
CA LEU A 9 -44.83 -18.00 -38.27
C LEU A 9 -44.83 -16.92 -37.18
N LEU A 10 -44.46 -17.30 -35.95
CA LEU A 10 -44.11 -16.34 -34.89
C LEU A 10 -42.68 -15.87 -35.11
N LEU A 11 -42.52 -14.64 -35.60
CA LEU A 11 -41.26 -13.91 -35.61
C LEU A 11 -40.97 -13.42 -34.18
N ALA A 12 -40.12 -14.12 -33.47
CA ALA A 12 -39.53 -13.65 -32.23
C ALA A 12 -38.47 -12.58 -32.56
N SER A 13 -38.84 -11.31 -32.38
CA SER A 13 -37.91 -10.18 -32.45
C SER A 13 -36.97 -10.24 -31.25
N VAL A 14 -35.72 -10.72 -31.45
CA VAL A 14 -34.63 -10.61 -30.49
C VAL A 14 -34.20 -9.15 -30.46
N VAL A 15 -34.66 -8.42 -29.43
CA VAL A 15 -34.17 -7.08 -29.13
C VAL A 15 -32.78 -7.23 -28.56
N PHE A 16 -31.74 -7.05 -29.38
CA PHE A 16 -30.38 -6.84 -28.91
C PHE A 16 -30.34 -5.50 -28.16
N TRP A 17 -30.35 -5.53 -26.86
CA TRP A 17 -29.99 -4.39 -26.06
C TRP A 17 -28.48 -4.16 -26.29
N ASN A 18 -28.15 -3.28 -27.25
CA ASN A 18 -26.84 -2.68 -27.36
C ASN A 18 -26.61 -1.85 -26.08
N HIS A 19 -25.96 -2.44 -25.09
CA HIS A 19 -25.33 -1.63 -24.08
C HIS A 19 -24.21 -0.85 -24.79
N PRO A 20 -24.22 0.50 -24.74
CA PRO A 20 -23.06 1.25 -25.23
C PRO A 20 -21.86 0.73 -24.46
N GLY A 21 -20.93 0.09 -25.16
CA GLY A 21 -19.67 -0.35 -24.60
C GLY A 21 -18.91 0.90 -24.12
N TYR A 22 -19.09 1.29 -22.86
CA TYR A 22 -18.21 2.25 -22.22
C TYR A 22 -16.83 1.60 -22.24
N SER A 23 -15.95 2.14 -23.10
CA SER A 23 -14.53 1.79 -23.04
C SER A 23 -14.04 2.11 -21.64
N GLU A 24 -13.62 1.09 -20.89
CA GLU A 24 -13.06 1.31 -19.56
C GLU A 24 -11.89 2.30 -19.66
N GLU A 25 -11.88 3.27 -18.76
CA GLU A 25 -10.82 4.28 -18.70
C GLU A 25 -9.57 3.66 -18.08
N LYS A 26 -8.44 3.71 -18.77
CA LYS A 26 -7.18 3.14 -18.27
C LYS A 26 -6.68 3.91 -17.06
N VAL A 27 -6.23 3.17 -16.03
CA VAL A 27 -5.66 3.70 -14.80
C VAL A 27 -4.40 2.92 -14.42
N ARG A 28 -3.27 3.60 -14.38
CA ARG A 28 -1.97 3.03 -14.00
C ARG A 28 -1.65 3.38 -12.55
N ILE A 29 -1.53 2.35 -11.70
CA ILE A 29 -1.27 2.47 -10.27
C ILE A 29 0.13 1.96 -9.97
N GLY A 30 1.03 2.87 -9.58
CA GLY A 30 2.41 2.53 -9.20
C GLY A 30 2.45 1.85 -7.84
N ILE A 31 3.08 0.68 -7.78
CA ILE A 31 3.40 -0.04 -6.55
C ILE A 31 4.90 -0.31 -6.49
N SER A 32 5.50 -0.31 -5.29
CA SER A 32 6.96 -0.40 -5.18
C SER A 32 7.49 -1.82 -4.96
N ALA A 33 6.61 -2.76 -4.70
CA ALA A 33 6.99 -4.15 -4.46
C ALA A 33 5.80 -5.10 -4.64
N VAL A 34 6.10 -6.35 -4.93
CA VAL A 34 5.14 -7.46 -4.79
C VAL A 34 5.14 -7.88 -3.32
N SER A 35 4.23 -7.30 -2.53
CA SER A 35 4.14 -7.53 -1.08
C SER A 35 2.71 -7.34 -0.56
N LEU A 36 2.39 -7.92 0.60
CA LEU A 36 1.06 -7.78 1.22
C LEU A 36 0.63 -6.32 1.42
N GLY A 37 1.57 -5.38 1.53
CA GLY A 37 1.26 -3.97 1.63
C GLY A 37 0.41 -3.42 0.49
N PHE A 38 0.49 -3.99 -0.69
CA PHE A 38 -0.28 -3.56 -1.87
C PHE A 38 -1.49 -4.45 -2.17
N LEU A 39 -1.73 -5.49 -1.35
CA LEU A 39 -2.83 -6.43 -1.56
C LEU A 39 -4.21 -5.76 -1.73
N PRO A 40 -4.58 -4.68 -1.01
CA PRO A 40 -5.89 -4.05 -1.18
C PRO A 40 -6.17 -3.59 -2.61
N THR A 41 -5.22 -2.94 -3.27
CA THR A 41 -5.39 -2.49 -4.66
C THR A 41 -5.35 -3.66 -5.64
N VAL A 42 -4.55 -4.70 -5.36
CA VAL A 42 -4.49 -5.92 -6.17
C VAL A 42 -5.79 -6.73 -6.06
N VAL A 43 -6.38 -6.83 -4.87
CA VAL A 43 -7.71 -7.44 -4.68
C VAL A 43 -8.75 -6.63 -5.44
N ALA A 44 -8.71 -5.29 -5.37
CA ALA A 44 -9.64 -4.44 -6.10
C ALA A 44 -9.57 -4.67 -7.61
N GLU A 45 -8.39 -4.81 -8.18
CA GLU A 45 -8.20 -5.17 -9.59
C GLU A 45 -8.75 -6.57 -9.89
N ARG A 46 -8.30 -7.58 -9.16
CA ARG A 46 -8.63 -8.99 -9.45
C ARG A 46 -10.08 -9.36 -9.22
N LYS A 47 -10.77 -8.65 -8.32
CA LYS A 47 -12.21 -8.81 -8.07
C LYS A 47 -13.07 -7.93 -8.98
N GLY A 48 -12.44 -7.15 -9.87
CA GLY A 48 -13.15 -6.28 -10.80
C GLY A 48 -13.79 -5.05 -10.15
N PHE A 49 -13.35 -4.65 -8.93
CA PHE A 49 -13.94 -3.48 -8.28
C PHE A 49 -13.62 -2.18 -9.00
N TYR A 50 -12.46 -2.08 -9.66
CA TYR A 50 -12.19 -0.94 -10.54
C TYR A 50 -13.04 -0.99 -11.81
N SER A 51 -13.16 -2.16 -12.45
CA SER A 51 -13.99 -2.37 -13.65
C SER A 51 -15.47 -2.07 -13.38
N LYS A 52 -15.99 -2.41 -12.19
CA LYS A 52 -17.34 -2.03 -11.73
C LYS A 52 -17.59 -0.52 -11.83
N TYR A 53 -16.54 0.28 -11.73
CA TYR A 53 -16.58 1.74 -11.86
C TYR A 53 -16.07 2.23 -13.22
N GLY A 54 -15.98 1.38 -14.23
CA GLY A 54 -15.54 1.73 -15.58
C GLY A 54 -14.04 2.05 -15.69
N LEU A 55 -13.22 1.46 -14.83
CA LEU A 55 -11.77 1.67 -14.82
C LEU A 55 -11.03 0.37 -15.16
N ALA A 56 -10.23 0.37 -16.23
CA ALA A 56 -9.27 -0.67 -16.55
C ALA A 56 -7.96 -0.39 -15.81
N SER A 57 -7.80 -0.95 -14.61
CA SER A 57 -6.63 -0.72 -13.78
C SER A 57 -5.46 -1.63 -14.14
N GLU A 58 -4.26 -1.09 -14.04
CA GLU A 58 -2.99 -1.79 -14.23
C GLU A 58 -2.03 -1.42 -13.11
N HIS A 59 -1.44 -2.43 -12.45
CA HIS A 59 -0.36 -2.20 -11.48
C HIS A 59 0.99 -2.16 -12.17
N VAL A 60 1.72 -1.06 -11.99
CA VAL A 60 3.07 -0.86 -12.52
C VAL A 60 4.07 -0.94 -11.37
N LEU A 61 5.02 -1.87 -11.47
CA LEU A 61 6.10 -1.98 -10.48
C LEU A 61 7.13 -0.88 -10.71
N VAL A 62 7.22 0.06 -9.79
CA VAL A 62 8.12 1.21 -9.85
C VAL A 62 8.67 1.55 -8.46
N PRO A 63 9.99 1.73 -8.30
CA PRO A 63 10.56 2.13 -7.01
C PRO A 63 9.95 3.43 -6.49
N CYS A 64 9.62 3.49 -5.19
CA CYS A 64 9.01 4.67 -4.57
C CYS A 64 9.81 5.96 -4.80
N ALA A 65 11.13 5.88 -4.90
CA ALA A 65 11.99 7.04 -5.12
C ALA A 65 11.67 7.79 -6.44
N ILE A 66 11.20 7.08 -7.46
CA ILE A 66 10.87 7.65 -8.77
C ILE A 66 9.35 7.70 -9.04
N ALA A 67 8.54 7.02 -8.24
CA ALA A 67 7.09 6.96 -8.43
C ALA A 67 6.42 8.34 -8.39
N THR A 68 6.93 9.26 -7.57
CA THR A 68 6.45 10.64 -7.52
C THR A 68 6.70 11.39 -8.83
N ASN A 69 7.88 11.22 -9.44
CA ASN A 69 8.16 11.82 -10.74
C ASN A 69 7.28 11.22 -11.83
N ALA A 70 7.02 9.90 -11.77
CA ALA A 70 6.18 9.21 -12.74
C ALA A 70 4.70 9.68 -12.71
N ILE A 71 4.14 10.07 -11.55
CA ILE A 71 2.82 10.72 -11.53
C ILE A 71 2.86 12.18 -12.01
N LEU A 72 3.97 12.90 -11.80
CA LEU A 72 4.13 14.27 -12.28
C LEU A 72 4.30 14.33 -13.80
N SER A 73 4.97 13.34 -14.41
CA SER A 73 5.10 13.19 -15.88
C SER A 73 3.89 12.50 -16.53
N GLU A 74 2.89 12.07 -15.76
CA GLU A 74 1.69 11.37 -16.23
C GLU A 74 1.98 9.96 -16.81
N ASP A 75 3.16 9.38 -16.54
CA ASP A 75 3.47 7.97 -16.84
C ASP A 75 2.67 7.03 -15.91
N LEU A 76 2.29 7.50 -14.74
CA LEU A 76 1.36 6.87 -13.82
C LEU A 76 0.22 7.83 -13.48
N ASP A 77 -0.95 7.26 -13.20
CA ASP A 77 -2.11 8.03 -12.72
C ASP A 77 -2.06 8.22 -11.21
N TYR A 78 -1.62 7.20 -10.50
CA TYR A 78 -1.50 7.16 -9.04
C TYR A 78 -0.21 6.43 -8.65
N ASN A 79 0.31 6.75 -7.47
CA ASN A 79 1.26 5.88 -6.79
C ASN A 79 0.78 5.55 -5.37
N VAL A 80 1.26 4.42 -4.84
CA VAL A 80 0.93 3.96 -3.48
C VAL A 80 2.20 4.01 -2.63
N CYS A 81 2.77 5.22 -2.47
CA CYS A 81 4.03 5.46 -1.77
C CYS A 81 3.92 6.64 -0.81
N THR A 82 3.68 6.39 0.48
CA THR A 82 3.49 7.44 1.49
C THR A 82 4.70 8.36 1.67
N GLY A 83 5.87 7.82 1.96
CA GLY A 83 7.05 8.62 2.31
C GLY A 83 7.43 9.67 1.25
N PRO A 84 7.75 9.27 0.02
CA PRO A 84 8.03 10.22 -1.06
C PRO A 84 6.87 11.14 -1.41
N GLY A 85 5.61 10.65 -1.29
CA GLY A 85 4.41 11.47 -1.48
C GLY A 85 4.32 12.60 -0.47
N VAL A 86 4.48 12.31 0.82
CA VAL A 86 4.49 13.30 1.90
C VAL A 86 5.66 14.27 1.73
N ALA A 87 6.88 13.75 1.54
CA ALA A 87 8.06 14.58 1.37
C ALA A 87 7.96 15.51 0.15
N GLY A 88 7.36 15.04 -0.95
CA GLY A 88 7.10 15.83 -2.14
C GLY A 88 6.06 16.95 -1.89
N ALA A 89 4.91 16.60 -1.30
CA ALA A 89 3.86 17.56 -0.97
C ALA A 89 4.36 18.66 0.00
N ILE A 90 5.16 18.29 1.00
CA ILE A 90 5.79 19.21 1.94
C ILE A 90 6.75 20.20 1.22
N LYS A 91 7.49 19.71 0.24
CA LYS A 91 8.38 20.53 -0.60
C LYS A 91 7.63 21.38 -1.64
N GLY A 92 6.31 21.33 -1.65
CA GLY A 92 5.47 22.11 -2.57
C GLY A 92 5.25 21.47 -3.93
N LEU A 93 5.57 20.20 -4.13
CA LEU A 93 5.17 19.52 -5.34
C LEU A 93 3.63 19.44 -5.44
N PRO A 94 3.05 19.59 -6.64
CA PRO A 94 1.60 19.65 -6.84
C PRO A 94 0.97 18.25 -6.75
N ILE A 95 1.06 17.61 -5.59
CA ILE A 95 0.56 16.27 -5.30
C ILE A 95 -0.16 16.22 -3.96
N LYS A 96 -1.10 15.29 -3.81
CA LYS A 96 -1.88 15.07 -2.58
C LYS A 96 -2.02 13.59 -2.27
N LEU A 97 -2.07 13.28 -0.99
CA LEU A 97 -2.57 12.02 -0.47
C LEU A 97 -4.11 12.09 -0.48
N VAL A 98 -4.77 11.06 -1.01
CA VAL A 98 -6.24 11.07 -1.14
C VAL A 98 -6.92 9.94 -0.34
N MET A 99 -6.22 8.88 -0.02
CA MET A 99 -6.67 7.81 0.89
C MET A 99 -5.47 7.00 1.39
N THR A 100 -5.65 6.23 2.45
CA THR A 100 -4.66 5.21 2.84
C THR A 100 -5.21 3.80 2.67
N THR A 101 -4.35 2.85 2.32
CA THR A 101 -4.69 1.44 2.37
C THR A 101 -4.22 0.75 3.65
N GLN A 102 -3.39 1.45 4.44
CA GLN A 102 -2.82 0.93 5.69
C GLN A 102 -2.78 2.01 6.77
N ASP A 103 -3.48 1.76 7.87
CA ASP A 103 -3.50 2.64 9.03
C ASP A 103 -2.25 2.49 9.90
N LYS A 104 -1.52 1.38 9.73
CA LYS A 104 -0.34 1.04 10.53
C LYS A 104 0.81 0.55 9.66
N LEU A 105 2.03 0.74 10.16
CA LEU A 105 3.24 0.31 9.50
C LEU A 105 3.37 -1.22 9.48
N GLY A 106 3.56 -1.80 8.30
CA GLY A 106 3.74 -3.25 8.11
C GLY A 106 5.19 -3.73 8.17
N TYR A 107 6.10 -2.96 8.75
CA TYR A 107 7.50 -3.37 8.93
C TYR A 107 7.71 -4.10 10.24
N LEU A 108 8.67 -5.02 10.24
CA LEU A 108 9.07 -5.77 11.42
C LEU A 108 10.60 -5.93 11.45
N LEU A 109 11.14 -6.15 12.64
CA LEU A 109 12.55 -6.37 12.86
C LEU A 109 12.81 -7.87 13.11
N LEU A 110 13.47 -8.51 12.16
CA LEU A 110 13.98 -9.88 12.30
C LEU A 110 15.38 -9.87 12.90
N VAL A 111 15.61 -10.73 13.88
CA VAL A 111 16.86 -10.86 14.62
C VAL A 111 17.27 -12.32 14.81
N LYS A 112 18.53 -12.55 15.17
CA LYS A 112 19.00 -13.86 15.63
C LYS A 112 18.33 -14.23 16.97
N PRO A 113 18.16 -15.53 17.29
CA PRO A 113 17.43 -15.98 18.49
C PRO A 113 17.97 -15.46 19.82
N ASN A 114 19.27 -15.17 19.91
CA ASN A 114 19.94 -14.66 21.10
C ASN A 114 19.66 -13.19 21.42
N VAL A 115 19.12 -12.40 20.48
CA VAL A 115 18.75 -10.99 20.68
C VAL A 115 17.38 -10.94 21.37
N GLN A 116 17.28 -10.35 22.56
CA GLN A 116 16.04 -10.33 23.33
C GLN A 116 15.35 -8.97 23.32
N LYS A 117 16.10 -7.89 23.17
CA LYS A 117 15.60 -6.51 23.16
C LYS A 117 16.37 -5.68 22.14
N ILE A 118 15.79 -4.57 21.72
CA ILE A 118 16.37 -3.71 20.68
C ILE A 118 17.74 -3.16 21.07
N THR A 119 17.99 -2.95 22.37
CA THR A 119 19.29 -2.47 22.89
C THR A 119 20.42 -3.49 22.79
N ASP A 120 20.13 -4.79 22.59
CA ASP A 120 21.12 -5.82 22.35
C ASP A 120 21.77 -5.69 20.96
N LEU A 121 21.20 -4.81 20.12
CA LEU A 121 21.74 -4.50 18.80
C LEU A 121 22.79 -3.39 18.79
N ARG A 122 23.20 -2.88 19.96
CA ARG A 122 24.30 -1.89 20.06
C ARG A 122 25.57 -2.42 19.40
N GLY A 123 26.18 -1.61 18.53
CA GLY A 123 27.39 -1.97 17.77
C GLY A 123 27.12 -2.90 16.57
N LYS A 124 25.85 -3.25 16.30
CA LYS A 124 25.46 -4.18 15.25
C LYS A 124 25.13 -3.48 13.94
N THR A 125 25.16 -4.24 12.86
CA THR A 125 24.78 -3.79 11.52
C THR A 125 23.38 -4.27 11.17
N ILE A 126 22.50 -3.34 10.78
CA ILE A 126 21.08 -3.58 10.53
C ILE A 126 20.78 -3.31 9.06
N GLY A 127 20.22 -4.31 8.39
CA GLY A 127 19.77 -4.17 7.00
C GLY A 127 18.47 -3.37 6.89
N ILE A 128 18.51 -2.31 6.07
CA ILE A 128 17.38 -1.45 5.73
C ILE A 128 17.17 -1.42 4.22
N SER A 129 16.08 -0.81 3.72
CA SER A 129 15.86 -0.72 2.25
C SER A 129 16.82 0.28 1.59
N THR A 130 16.53 1.56 1.67
CA THR A 130 17.35 2.66 1.17
C THR A 130 17.31 3.82 2.14
N PHE A 131 18.33 4.65 2.18
CA PHE A 131 18.30 5.87 2.97
C PHE A 131 17.15 6.79 2.51
N GLY A 132 16.50 7.44 3.46
CA GLY A 132 15.36 8.33 3.20
C GLY A 132 14.03 7.63 2.90
N SER A 133 14.01 6.29 2.78
CA SER A 133 12.76 5.54 2.65
C SER A 133 11.94 5.56 3.96
N GLN A 134 10.64 5.29 3.88
CA GLN A 134 9.81 5.16 5.09
C GLN A 134 10.34 4.08 6.04
N LEU A 135 10.83 2.94 5.52
CA LEU A 135 11.44 1.89 6.35
C LEU A 135 12.71 2.39 7.09
N TYR A 136 13.61 3.10 6.40
CA TYR A 136 14.77 3.74 7.02
C TYR A 136 14.36 4.64 8.18
N LEU A 137 13.35 5.45 7.96
CA LEU A 137 12.86 6.40 8.93
C LEU A 137 12.20 5.72 10.13
N THR A 138 11.39 4.70 9.85
CA THR A 138 10.80 3.84 10.88
C THR A 138 11.91 3.20 11.73
N SER A 139 12.94 2.64 11.11
CA SER A 139 14.06 2.01 11.83
C SER A 139 14.82 3.00 12.70
N THR A 140 15.17 4.17 12.17
CA THR A 140 15.88 5.21 12.95
C THR A 140 15.08 5.71 14.13
N THR A 141 13.77 5.89 13.96
CA THR A 141 12.86 6.28 15.06
C THR A 141 12.84 5.22 16.15
N LEU A 142 12.67 3.94 15.79
CA LEU A 142 12.65 2.84 16.77
C LEU A 142 13.96 2.73 17.54
N PHE A 143 15.10 2.90 16.88
CA PHE A 143 16.39 2.87 17.55
C PHE A 143 16.57 4.05 18.51
N ARG A 144 16.21 5.27 18.10
CA ARG A 144 16.26 6.45 18.96
C ARG A 144 15.36 6.33 20.18
N GLN A 145 14.14 5.82 20.02
CA GLN A 145 13.23 5.54 21.14
C GLN A 145 13.84 4.54 22.14
N ALA A 146 14.69 3.63 21.66
CA ALA A 146 15.42 2.68 22.51
C ALA A 146 16.76 3.22 23.05
N GLY A 147 17.08 4.50 22.83
CA GLY A 147 18.34 5.11 23.28
C GLY A 147 19.58 4.68 22.46
N LEU A 148 19.37 4.32 21.20
CA LEU A 148 20.42 3.97 20.25
C LEU A 148 20.46 4.97 19.10
N GLU A 149 21.59 5.66 18.91
CA GLU A 149 21.75 6.65 17.84
C GLU A 149 22.28 5.98 16.56
N PRO A 150 21.49 6.00 15.45
CA PRO A 150 21.93 5.48 14.17
C PRO A 150 23.17 6.22 13.64
N GLY A 151 24.15 5.47 13.17
CA GLY A 151 25.46 6.00 12.72
C GLY A 151 26.50 6.12 13.82
N LYS A 152 26.08 6.03 15.11
CA LYS A 152 26.98 6.01 16.27
C LYS A 152 26.91 4.67 17.01
N ASP A 153 25.72 4.30 17.44
CA ASP A 153 25.48 3.09 18.22
C ASP A 153 25.09 1.90 17.35
N ILE A 154 24.59 2.14 16.15
CA ILE A 154 24.11 1.15 15.19
C ILE A 154 24.54 1.53 13.78
N ASN A 155 25.01 0.55 13.01
CA ASN A 155 25.31 0.71 11.59
C ASN A 155 24.08 0.33 10.77
N LEU A 156 23.61 1.22 9.89
CA LEU A 156 22.53 0.95 8.96
C LEU A 156 23.09 0.68 7.58
N LEU A 157 22.77 -0.50 7.03
CA LEU A 157 23.26 -0.94 5.72
C LEU A 157 22.07 -1.01 4.74
N PRO A 158 22.06 -0.17 3.67
CA PRO A 158 21.09 -0.31 2.60
C PRO A 158 21.24 -1.66 1.89
N GLY A 159 20.16 -2.43 1.80
CA GLY A 159 20.15 -3.78 1.26
C GLY A 159 19.03 -4.04 0.22
N GLY A 160 18.43 -2.98 -0.32
CA GLY A 160 17.42 -3.11 -1.38
C GLY A 160 16.09 -3.70 -0.89
N ASP A 161 15.59 -4.73 -1.57
CA ASP A 161 14.31 -5.38 -1.27
C ASP A 161 14.39 -6.36 -0.06
N ASN A 162 13.26 -6.90 0.34
CA ASN A 162 13.16 -7.82 1.48
C ASN A 162 14.02 -9.07 1.31
N ASN A 163 14.07 -9.65 0.10
CA ASN A 163 14.81 -10.89 -0.16
C ASN A 163 16.33 -10.65 -0.08
N ALA A 164 16.80 -9.54 -0.65
CA ALA A 164 18.21 -9.15 -0.60
C ALA A 164 18.66 -8.90 0.84
N ARG A 165 17.83 -8.25 1.67
CA ARG A 165 18.15 -8.03 3.09
C ARG A 165 18.18 -9.34 3.90
N LEU A 166 17.23 -10.24 3.66
CA LEU A 166 17.21 -11.54 4.31
C LEU A 166 18.43 -12.38 3.91
N ALA A 167 18.79 -12.39 2.63
CA ALA A 167 19.99 -13.06 2.14
C ALA A 167 21.28 -12.45 2.75
N ALA A 168 21.35 -11.14 2.94
CA ALA A 168 22.47 -10.50 3.61
C ALA A 168 22.60 -10.92 5.09
N MET A 169 21.47 -11.15 5.77
CA MET A 169 21.44 -11.67 7.14
C MET A 169 21.90 -13.13 7.19
N GLU A 170 21.46 -13.96 6.25
CA GLU A 170 21.91 -15.36 6.12
C GLU A 170 23.42 -15.46 5.85
N ALA A 171 23.93 -14.56 5.01
CA ALA A 171 25.36 -14.48 4.72
C ALA A 171 26.20 -13.85 5.88
N GLY A 172 25.55 -13.46 6.98
CA GLY A 172 26.23 -12.84 8.12
C GLY A 172 26.74 -11.41 7.88
N LYS A 173 26.32 -10.76 6.78
CA LYS A 173 26.70 -9.37 6.45
C LYS A 173 25.98 -8.35 7.32
N VAL A 174 24.82 -8.71 7.86
CA VAL A 174 24.05 -7.92 8.82
C VAL A 174 23.58 -8.79 9.97
N ASP A 175 23.40 -8.19 11.16
CA ASP A 175 23.00 -8.89 12.39
C ASP A 175 21.48 -8.98 12.54
N ALA A 176 20.76 -8.02 11.98
CA ALA A 176 19.30 -7.96 11.96
C ALA A 176 18.82 -7.25 10.69
N VAL A 177 17.54 -7.42 10.34
CA VAL A 177 16.95 -6.78 9.16
C VAL A 177 15.55 -6.28 9.45
N PHE A 178 15.23 -5.10 8.94
CA PHE A 178 13.84 -4.68 8.81
C PHE A 178 13.27 -5.23 7.50
N VAL A 179 12.14 -5.92 7.59
CA VAL A 179 11.42 -6.50 6.44
C VAL A 179 9.92 -6.30 6.60
N SER A 180 9.14 -6.74 5.63
CA SER A 180 7.69 -6.87 5.69
C SER A 180 7.26 -8.27 5.29
N SER A 181 6.04 -8.68 5.66
CA SER A 181 5.49 -9.98 5.24
C SER A 181 5.44 -10.11 3.69
N PRO A 182 5.80 -11.30 3.17
CA PRO A 182 5.93 -12.60 3.84
C PRO A 182 7.36 -12.93 4.35
N SER A 183 8.30 -12.00 4.33
CA SER A 183 9.71 -12.29 4.70
C SER A 183 9.89 -12.63 6.18
N ASP A 184 8.95 -12.23 7.05
CA ASP A 184 8.87 -12.69 8.43
C ASP A 184 8.69 -14.20 8.52
N ILE A 185 7.78 -14.76 7.73
CA ILE A 185 7.52 -16.21 7.71
C ILE A 185 8.76 -16.97 7.22
N PHE A 186 9.43 -16.47 6.17
CA PHE A 186 10.65 -17.07 5.68
C PHE A 186 11.80 -16.96 6.68
N GLY A 187 11.93 -15.82 7.35
CA GLY A 187 12.94 -15.63 8.38
C GLY A 187 12.74 -16.57 9.57
N VAL A 188 11.51 -16.72 10.06
CA VAL A 188 11.18 -17.64 11.15
C VAL A 188 11.45 -19.10 10.76
N LYS A 189 11.09 -19.53 9.54
CA LYS A 189 11.42 -20.87 9.04
C LYS A 189 12.94 -21.13 8.98
N ARG A 190 13.77 -20.09 8.89
CA ARG A 190 15.26 -20.15 8.91
C ARG A 190 15.86 -19.99 10.30
N GLY A 191 15.04 -20.00 11.35
CA GLY A 191 15.49 -19.92 12.74
C GLY A 191 15.71 -18.51 13.28
N TYR A 192 15.35 -17.48 12.53
CA TYR A 192 15.30 -16.11 13.05
C TYR A 192 14.00 -15.87 13.83
N LYS A 193 13.94 -14.78 14.58
CA LYS A 193 12.71 -14.39 15.28
C LYS A 193 12.32 -12.96 14.99
N VAL A 194 11.03 -12.68 15.02
CA VAL A 194 10.48 -11.33 15.01
C VAL A 194 10.68 -10.74 16.41
N LEU A 195 11.49 -9.68 16.51
CA LEU A 195 11.70 -8.97 17.76
C LEU A 195 10.56 -8.01 18.05
N LEU A 196 10.11 -7.26 17.05
CA LEU A 196 9.02 -6.31 17.15
C LEU A 196 8.36 -6.05 15.78
N TRP A 197 7.13 -5.57 15.83
CA TRP A 197 6.44 -4.95 14.72
C TRP A 197 6.41 -3.43 14.90
N SER A 198 6.74 -2.69 13.86
CA SER A 198 6.74 -1.21 13.89
C SER A 198 5.35 -0.62 14.17
N ARG A 199 4.28 -1.32 13.77
CA ARG A 199 2.88 -0.92 14.02
C ARG A 199 2.53 -0.77 15.50
N ASP A 200 3.25 -1.44 16.38
CA ASP A 200 2.99 -1.44 17.82
C ASP A 200 3.72 -0.29 18.54
N HIS A 201 4.60 0.42 17.82
CA HIS A 201 5.47 1.45 18.40
C HIS A 201 5.36 2.81 17.70
N ILE A 202 4.98 2.85 16.41
CA ILE A 202 4.96 4.08 15.62
C ILE A 202 3.58 4.24 14.96
N PRO A 203 2.81 5.26 15.35
CA PRO A 203 1.44 5.49 14.86
C PRO A 203 1.45 6.20 13.48
N LEU A 204 2.16 5.66 12.51
CA LEU A 204 2.18 6.20 11.14
C LEU A 204 1.41 5.32 10.17
N THR A 205 0.76 5.96 9.20
CA THR A 205 0.13 5.29 8.07
C THR A 205 1.17 4.85 7.03
N GLN A 206 0.81 3.85 6.24
CA GLN A 206 1.62 3.35 5.13
C GLN A 206 0.75 3.11 3.89
N ASN A 207 1.38 3.18 2.70
CA ASN A 207 0.70 2.90 1.42
C ASN A 207 -0.54 3.76 1.20
N THR A 208 -0.32 5.08 1.14
CA THR A 208 -1.34 6.05 0.75
C THR A 208 -1.39 6.20 -0.77
N LEU A 209 -2.59 6.34 -1.30
CA LEU A 209 -2.80 6.69 -2.70
C LEU A 209 -2.47 8.16 -2.90
N VAL A 210 -1.50 8.44 -3.77
CA VAL A 210 -1.01 9.78 -4.10
C VAL A 210 -1.38 10.12 -5.53
N VAL A 211 -1.84 11.34 -5.74
CA VAL A 211 -2.32 11.86 -7.02
C VAL A 211 -1.83 13.30 -7.23
N THR A 212 -1.78 13.77 -8.48
CA THR A 212 -1.42 15.16 -8.77
C THR A 212 -2.60 16.12 -8.57
N ASP A 213 -2.31 17.38 -8.21
CA ASP A 213 -3.31 18.46 -8.17
C ASP A 213 -3.99 18.67 -9.53
N LYS A 214 -3.24 18.45 -10.63
CA LYS A 214 -3.77 18.49 -12.00
C LYS A 214 -4.89 17.46 -12.15
N LYS A 215 -4.65 16.20 -11.75
CA LYS A 215 -5.63 15.12 -11.89
C LYS A 215 -6.84 15.33 -10.98
N LEU A 216 -6.64 15.83 -9.76
CA LEU A 216 -7.73 16.21 -8.87
C LEU A 216 -8.68 17.25 -9.49
N LYS A 217 -8.14 18.21 -10.26
CA LYS A 217 -8.91 19.25 -10.93
C LYS A 217 -9.53 18.81 -12.24
N GLN A 218 -8.81 18.04 -13.05
CA GLN A 218 -9.23 17.68 -14.42
C GLN A 218 -10.06 16.40 -14.49
N ALA A 219 -9.85 15.46 -13.58
CA ALA A 219 -10.52 14.16 -13.56
C ALA A 219 -10.99 13.74 -12.14
N PRO A 220 -11.70 14.62 -11.39
CA PRO A 220 -12.12 14.32 -10.01
C PRO A 220 -13.00 13.07 -9.93
N ASP A 221 -13.83 12.82 -10.94
CA ASP A 221 -14.68 11.63 -10.99
C ASP A 221 -13.86 10.35 -11.14
N GLN A 222 -12.81 10.33 -11.98
CA GLN A 222 -11.90 9.18 -12.08
C GLN A 222 -11.20 8.93 -10.73
N VAL A 223 -10.74 9.98 -10.03
CA VAL A 223 -10.13 9.85 -8.71
C VAL A 223 -11.11 9.24 -7.71
N LYS A 224 -12.36 9.74 -7.67
CA LYS A 224 -13.40 9.19 -6.78
C LYS A 224 -13.72 7.72 -7.09
N ARG A 225 -13.83 7.35 -8.36
CA ARG A 225 -14.05 5.95 -8.78
C ARG A 225 -12.89 5.04 -8.39
N THR A 226 -11.64 5.52 -8.52
CA THR A 226 -10.44 4.79 -8.07
C THR A 226 -10.44 4.59 -6.55
N ILE A 227 -10.80 5.61 -5.78
CA ILE A 227 -10.95 5.52 -4.33
C ILE A 227 -12.04 4.48 -3.97
N LYS A 228 -13.20 4.52 -4.62
CA LYS A 228 -14.29 3.55 -4.39
C LYS A 228 -13.85 2.11 -4.61
N GLY A 229 -13.20 1.82 -5.74
CA GLY A 229 -12.66 0.48 -6.01
C GLY A 229 -11.64 0.03 -4.96
N SER A 230 -10.79 0.95 -4.51
CA SER A 230 -9.79 0.65 -3.46
C SER A 230 -10.44 0.38 -2.09
N ILE A 231 -11.50 1.11 -1.72
CA ILE A 231 -12.27 0.87 -0.49
C ILE A 231 -12.97 -0.50 -0.55
N GLU A 232 -13.56 -0.86 -1.69
CA GLU A 232 -14.15 -2.20 -1.86
C GLU A 232 -13.12 -3.31 -1.74
N GLY A 233 -11.88 -3.08 -2.22
CA GLY A 233 -10.76 -4.01 -2.01
C GLY A 233 -10.42 -4.18 -0.52
N LEU A 234 -10.37 -3.09 0.25
CA LEU A 234 -10.16 -3.13 1.70
C LEU A 234 -11.29 -3.88 2.43
N LYS A 235 -12.54 -3.60 2.06
CA LYS A 235 -13.72 -4.27 2.63
C LYS A 235 -13.68 -5.77 2.32
N PHE A 236 -13.40 -6.13 1.07
CA PHE A 236 -13.31 -7.53 0.64
C PHE A 236 -12.26 -8.32 1.42
N ILE A 237 -11.09 -7.74 1.66
CA ILE A 237 -10.02 -8.39 2.45
C ILE A 237 -10.50 -8.76 3.86
N ARG A 238 -11.35 -7.96 4.48
CA ARG A 238 -11.88 -8.21 5.82
C ARG A 238 -13.02 -9.23 5.84
N GLU A 239 -13.92 -9.14 4.87
CA GLU A 239 -15.14 -9.95 4.79
C GLU A 239 -14.92 -11.30 4.11
N HIS A 240 -13.92 -11.41 3.21
CA HIS A 240 -13.62 -12.59 2.40
C HIS A 240 -12.15 -13.00 2.53
N GLN A 241 -11.72 -13.30 3.77
CA GLN A 241 -10.31 -13.57 4.07
C GLN A 241 -9.76 -14.77 3.29
N GLU A 242 -10.52 -15.87 3.17
CA GLU A 242 -10.08 -17.06 2.43
C GLU A 242 -9.79 -16.78 0.95
N GLU A 243 -10.66 -16.05 0.28
CA GLU A 243 -10.44 -15.65 -1.10
C GLU A 243 -9.27 -14.67 -1.21
N SER A 244 -9.12 -13.76 -0.25
CA SER A 244 -8.01 -12.80 -0.21
C SER A 244 -6.67 -13.50 0.01
N ILE A 245 -6.63 -14.56 0.84
CA ILE A 245 -5.46 -15.41 1.03
C ILE A 245 -5.12 -16.15 -0.27
N ALA A 246 -6.12 -16.67 -0.99
CA ALA A 246 -5.89 -17.34 -2.28
C ALA A 246 -5.36 -16.36 -3.35
N ILE A 247 -5.87 -15.12 -3.38
CA ILE A 247 -5.35 -14.05 -4.23
C ILE A 247 -3.90 -13.71 -3.86
N ALA A 248 -3.61 -13.55 -2.56
CA ALA A 248 -2.27 -13.28 -2.06
C ALA A 248 -1.29 -14.41 -2.40
N ALA A 249 -1.68 -15.67 -2.20
CA ALA A 249 -0.87 -16.84 -2.53
C ALA A 249 -0.45 -16.84 -4.01
N LYS A 250 -1.41 -16.64 -4.91
CA LYS A 250 -1.17 -16.59 -6.36
C LYS A 250 -0.29 -15.40 -6.76
N TRP A 251 -0.57 -14.22 -6.19
CA TRP A 251 0.15 -13.00 -6.53
C TRP A 251 1.58 -12.98 -6.00
N LEU A 252 1.79 -13.47 -4.76
CA LEU A 252 3.11 -13.55 -4.12
C LEU A 252 3.86 -14.84 -4.46
N ARG A 253 3.25 -15.76 -5.22
CA ARG A 253 3.79 -17.10 -5.55
C ARG A 253 4.16 -17.91 -4.30
N LEU A 254 3.24 -17.95 -3.33
CA LEU A 254 3.38 -18.68 -2.08
C LEU A 254 2.47 -19.92 -2.05
N ASP A 255 2.85 -20.92 -1.26
CA ASP A 255 1.90 -21.94 -0.83
C ASP A 255 0.82 -21.36 0.10
N LEU A 256 -0.37 -21.97 0.12
CA LEU A 256 -1.50 -21.46 0.89
C LEU A 256 -1.22 -21.33 2.40
N PRO A 257 -0.56 -22.29 3.08
CA PRO A 257 -0.21 -22.15 4.48
C PRO A 257 0.69 -20.94 4.76
N THR A 258 1.70 -20.70 3.94
CA THR A 258 2.59 -19.55 4.06
C THR A 258 1.85 -18.23 3.77
N ALA A 259 1.00 -18.22 2.74
CA ALA A 259 0.18 -17.03 2.41
C ALA A 259 -0.81 -16.72 3.55
N ARG A 260 -1.43 -17.72 4.15
CA ARG A 260 -2.33 -17.56 5.30
C ARG A 260 -1.61 -16.94 6.49
N ALA A 261 -0.50 -17.53 6.93
CA ALA A 261 0.26 -17.02 8.07
C ALA A 261 0.72 -15.57 7.83
N ALA A 262 1.21 -15.27 6.62
CA ALA A 262 1.62 -13.93 6.25
C ALA A 262 0.45 -12.93 6.22
N PHE A 263 -0.70 -13.35 5.69
CA PHE A 263 -1.91 -12.53 5.63
C PHE A 263 -2.45 -12.22 7.03
N GLU A 264 -2.58 -13.22 7.89
CA GLU A 264 -3.06 -13.07 9.27
C GLU A 264 -2.16 -12.12 10.08
N ASN A 265 -0.84 -12.24 9.95
CA ASN A 265 0.13 -11.33 10.56
C ASN A 265 -0.02 -9.89 10.03
N TYR A 266 -0.40 -9.72 8.78
CA TYR A 266 -0.45 -8.41 8.12
C TYR A 266 -1.83 -7.74 8.19
N LEU A 267 -2.91 -8.50 8.37
CA LEU A 267 -4.29 -8.02 8.39
C LEU A 267 -4.52 -6.81 9.32
N PRO A 268 -3.90 -6.74 10.54
CA PRO A 268 -4.05 -5.59 11.42
C PRO A 268 -3.47 -4.27 10.88
N CYS A 269 -2.69 -4.31 9.78
CA CYS A 269 -2.11 -3.11 9.18
C CYS A 269 -3.06 -2.43 8.19
N TYR A 270 -4.03 -3.16 7.62
CA TYR A 270 -4.93 -2.57 6.62
C TYR A 270 -5.93 -1.59 7.23
N SER A 271 -6.16 -0.50 6.52
CA SER A 271 -7.20 0.46 6.86
C SER A 271 -8.59 -0.17 6.78
N ALA A 272 -9.50 0.30 7.61
CA ALA A 272 -10.89 -0.16 7.58
C ALA A 272 -11.64 0.37 6.37
N ASP A 273 -11.44 1.63 6.01
CA ASP A 273 -12.25 2.39 5.07
C ASP A 273 -11.48 3.39 4.20
N GLY A 274 -10.15 3.36 4.26
CA GLY A 274 -9.27 4.25 3.51
C GLY A 274 -9.06 5.63 4.13
N SER A 275 -9.56 5.87 5.33
CA SER A 275 -9.52 7.19 6.00
C SER A 275 -8.09 7.71 6.21
N LEU A 276 -7.95 9.04 6.13
CA LEU A 276 -6.75 9.81 6.46
C LEU A 276 -7.08 10.76 7.63
N PRO A 277 -7.01 10.29 8.89
CA PRO A 277 -7.30 11.12 10.05
C PRO A 277 -6.34 12.29 10.18
N ASP A 278 -6.78 13.42 10.77
CA ASP A 278 -5.92 14.58 11.03
C ASP A 278 -4.67 14.21 11.83
N GLN A 279 -4.82 13.34 12.82
CA GLN A 279 -3.69 12.93 13.65
C GLN A 279 -2.63 12.21 12.81
N ALA A 280 -3.01 11.27 11.94
CA ALA A 280 -2.06 10.59 11.06
C ALA A 280 -1.32 11.53 10.12
N LEU A 281 -2.02 12.57 9.60
CA LEU A 281 -1.39 13.59 8.76
C LEU A 281 -0.47 14.50 9.58
N LYS A 282 -0.86 14.88 10.79
CA LYS A 282 -0.01 15.65 11.73
C LYS A 282 1.26 14.86 12.07
N ASP A 283 1.13 13.58 12.38
CA ASP A 283 2.27 12.71 12.70
C ASP A 283 3.25 12.62 11.52
N LEU A 284 2.74 12.54 10.28
CA LEU A 284 3.58 12.57 9.07
C LEU A 284 4.29 13.92 8.89
N VAL A 285 3.61 15.03 9.13
CA VAL A 285 4.19 16.39 9.05
C VAL A 285 5.20 16.60 10.14
N GLN A 286 4.88 16.25 11.40
CA GLN A 286 5.78 16.33 12.54
C GLN A 286 7.05 15.51 12.31
N TYR A 287 6.89 14.33 11.78
CA TYR A 287 8.00 13.48 11.43
C TYR A 287 8.98 14.12 10.43
N GLU A 288 8.48 14.88 9.45
CA GLU A 288 9.32 15.63 8.51
C GLU A 288 9.92 16.90 9.13
N LEU A 289 9.23 17.53 10.11
CA LEU A 289 9.78 18.62 10.94
C LEU A 289 10.98 18.14 11.77
N ASP A 290 10.83 17.04 12.50
CA ASP A 290 11.86 16.48 13.38
C ASP A 290 13.14 16.11 12.61
N ARG A 291 13.02 15.87 11.31
CA ARG A 291 14.14 15.57 10.41
C ARG A 291 14.77 16.80 9.77
N GLY A 292 14.23 17.97 10.01
CA GLY A 292 14.71 19.21 9.38
C GLY A 292 14.37 19.32 7.89
N ASN A 293 13.51 18.43 7.35
CA ASN A 293 13.02 18.54 5.97
C ASN A 293 11.98 19.65 5.82
N LEU A 294 11.39 20.08 6.93
CA LEU A 294 10.43 21.17 7.02
C LEU A 294 10.90 22.14 8.11
N LYS A 295 10.83 23.46 7.84
CA LYS A 295 11.28 24.50 8.78
C LYS A 295 10.17 25.06 9.67
N LYS A 296 8.91 24.82 9.31
CA LYS A 296 7.71 25.28 10.01
C LYS A 296 6.54 24.38 9.69
N GLU A 297 5.54 24.39 10.56
CA GLU A 297 4.26 23.72 10.28
C GLU A 297 3.62 24.22 8.99
N ILE A 298 2.95 23.30 8.32
CA ILE A 298 2.18 23.55 7.09
C ILE A 298 0.74 23.08 7.28
N PRO A 299 -0.22 23.68 6.59
CA PRO A 299 -1.60 23.22 6.65
C PRO A 299 -1.73 21.79 6.07
N LEU A 300 -2.51 20.95 6.71
CA LEU A 300 -2.72 19.56 6.28
C LEU A 300 -3.29 19.46 4.85
N SER A 301 -4.02 20.49 4.39
CA SER A 301 -4.50 20.62 3.02
C SER A 301 -3.38 20.73 1.97
N GLN A 302 -2.16 21.10 2.39
CA GLN A 302 -1.01 21.06 1.50
C GLN A 302 -0.58 19.62 1.22
N VAL A 303 -0.80 18.69 2.16
CA VAL A 303 -0.37 17.28 2.08
C VAL A 303 -1.47 16.38 1.55
N ALA A 304 -2.73 16.58 1.95
CA ALA A 304 -3.83 15.70 1.64
C ALA A 304 -5.08 16.44 1.15
N SER A 305 -5.86 15.74 0.31
CA SER A 305 -7.22 16.13 -0.10
C SER A 305 -8.18 14.97 0.21
N ARG A 306 -9.14 15.20 1.10
CA ARG A 306 -10.05 14.17 1.61
C ARG A 306 -11.49 14.27 1.08
N GLU A 307 -11.80 15.31 0.33
CA GLU A 307 -13.16 15.57 -0.14
C GLU A 307 -13.71 14.41 -0.96
N LEU A 308 -12.96 13.94 -1.96
CA LEU A 308 -13.38 12.82 -2.82
C LEU A 308 -13.44 11.50 -2.06
N LEU A 309 -12.60 11.30 -1.04
CA LEU A 309 -12.66 10.14 -0.15
C LEU A 309 -13.96 10.15 0.66
N GLN A 310 -14.32 11.28 1.26
CA GLN A 310 -15.56 11.42 2.04
C GLN A 310 -16.80 11.19 1.17
N GLN A 311 -16.79 11.71 -0.06
CA GLN A 311 -17.85 11.45 -1.03
C GLN A 311 -17.94 9.95 -1.37
N ALA A 312 -16.82 9.31 -1.67
CA ALA A 312 -16.75 7.89 -1.98
C ALA A 312 -17.27 7.02 -0.82
N GLN A 313 -16.84 7.31 0.42
CA GLN A 313 -17.28 6.61 1.62
C GLN A 313 -18.81 6.75 1.84
N LYS A 314 -19.35 7.95 1.63
CA LYS A 314 -20.80 8.21 1.73
C LYS A 314 -21.59 7.45 0.66
N GLU A 315 -21.08 7.40 -0.57
CA GLU A 315 -21.74 6.69 -1.67
C GLU A 315 -21.71 5.16 -1.49
N LEU A 316 -20.67 4.62 -0.84
CA LEU A 316 -20.54 3.19 -0.57
C LEU A 316 -21.32 2.72 0.66
N ASN A 317 -21.59 3.61 1.61
CA ASN A 317 -22.35 3.34 2.82
C ASN A 317 -23.48 4.36 2.95
N PRO A 318 -24.51 4.30 2.09
CA PRO A 318 -25.68 5.15 2.23
C PRO A 318 -26.37 4.83 3.56
N LYS A 319 -26.62 5.87 4.37
CA LYS A 319 -27.36 5.74 5.63
C LYS A 319 -28.82 5.37 5.37
#